data_04d81c1530a547b17695dfed8a411315
#
_entry.id   04d81c1530a547b17695dfed8a411315
#
_cell.length_a   1.000
_cell.length_b   1.000
_cell.length_c   1.000
_cell.angle_alpha   90.00
_cell.angle_beta   90.00
_cell.angle_gamma   90.00
#
_symmetry.space_group_name_H-M   'P 1'
#
loop_
_entity.id
_entity.type
_entity.pdbx_description
1 polymer ?
#
loop_
_entity_poly.entity_id
_entity_poly.type
_entity_poly.pdbx_seq_one_letter_code
_entity_poly.pdbx_strand_id
1 'polypeptide(L)'
;MVLDKTSCELLMYLLDQESPKTIMTISKDLGQSRRKVYYHVDKINDALGNPEHHLVSLPRIGIYLTEEQRLACQQLLSEVDSYEYVMSGEERMQMMLFWIGISKERITVEKLMELTEVSRNTVLNDLNTIRYQLSLEQYQVTLQVSKSQGYYLSAHPLNKIQHLQSLLYHIFMEGNGAFVTILEDKIKDRFQGELLLSRQMHQFLKEQVPLVEQDLGKKINHHEVTFMLRVLPYLLLSCDNITRHQEKHQDIDQDFSLIRKRIEYRVSERLSERLFETFEISLSELEISLLAILLLSYRKDRDVHAESEDFHQLKVTLEEFIWHFESQTKMEIENKEDLLRNLLIHCKALLFRKTYGIFSKNPLTKQIRSKYSELFIITKKCAEILEEAWLVRLTDDEIAYLTIHVGGFLKYTPSSQNATKKIYLVCDEGVGVSKLLLKQCRFYLPNEQIGAVFTTEQFKSVEDIALVDLVITTNDELESRFPVLKVNPILEAEDILRIVDYLKNKVFRKDGRSFSENLSTIISTYIPDKRAATKLQQEIQSLINQELLIQSFFEEL
;
A
#
# COMPACT_ATOMS: atom_id res chain seq x y z
N MET A 1 32.79 -6.25 5.61
CA MET A 1 32.44 -4.84 5.95
C MET A 1 30.96 -4.66 5.68
N VAL A 2 30.20 -4.14 6.63
CA VAL A 2 28.72 -4.19 6.64
C VAL A 2 28.16 -3.04 5.81
N LEU A 3 27.26 -3.35 4.84
CA LEU A 3 26.47 -2.34 4.13
C LEU A 3 25.33 -1.86 5.02
N ASP A 4 25.22 -0.54 5.22
CA ASP A 4 24.03 0.05 5.87
C ASP A 4 22.89 0.24 4.87
N LYS A 5 21.68 0.51 5.39
CA LYS A 5 20.47 0.77 4.59
C LYS A 5 20.72 1.76 3.46
N THR A 6 21.42 2.86 3.75
CA THR A 6 21.65 3.93 2.77
C THR A 6 22.59 3.49 1.65
N SER A 7 23.58 2.64 1.97
CA SER A 7 24.45 2.02 0.96
C SER A 7 23.69 1.02 0.10
N CYS A 8 22.78 0.22 0.70
CA CYS A 8 21.91 -0.70 -0.04
C CYS A 8 20.92 0.06 -0.93
N GLU A 9 20.32 1.16 -0.45
CA GLU A 9 19.43 2.02 -1.25
C GLU A 9 20.17 2.64 -2.44
N LEU A 10 21.40 3.12 -2.23
CA LEU A 10 22.23 3.63 -3.31
C LEU A 10 22.57 2.52 -4.32
N LEU A 11 22.88 1.32 -3.84
CA LEU A 11 23.23 0.19 -4.71
C LEU A 11 22.04 -0.27 -5.55
N MET A 12 20.85 -0.40 -4.94
CA MET A 12 19.60 -0.69 -5.65
C MET A 12 19.27 0.40 -6.68
N TYR A 13 19.37 1.69 -6.27
CA TYR A 13 19.17 2.80 -7.20
C TYR A 13 20.09 2.71 -8.42
N LEU A 14 21.39 2.39 -8.23
CA LEU A 14 22.35 2.25 -9.33
C LEU A 14 22.07 1.05 -10.22
N LEU A 15 21.59 -0.06 -9.65
CA LEU A 15 21.18 -1.26 -10.41
C LEU A 15 19.97 -1.00 -11.30
N ASP A 16 19.05 -0.13 -10.87
CA ASP A 16 17.87 0.27 -11.65
C ASP A 16 18.20 1.26 -12.80
N GLN A 17 19.43 1.78 -12.87
CA GLN A 17 19.77 2.75 -13.91
C GLN A 17 20.33 2.08 -15.15
N GLU A 18 19.75 2.34 -16.30
CA GLU A 18 20.26 1.92 -17.62
C GLU A 18 21.26 2.92 -18.22
N SER A 19 21.29 4.14 -17.72
CA SER A 19 22.16 5.23 -18.19
C SER A 19 23.04 5.78 -17.06
N PRO A 20 24.23 6.32 -17.37
CA PRO A 20 25.12 6.91 -16.38
C PRO A 20 24.42 8.03 -15.58
N LYS A 21 24.60 8.04 -14.25
CA LYS A 21 24.05 9.05 -13.36
C LYS A 21 25.15 9.83 -12.66
N THR A 22 25.09 11.17 -12.75
CA THR A 22 26.05 12.01 -12.05
C THR A 22 25.81 11.99 -10.54
N ILE A 23 26.86 12.20 -9.73
CA ILE A 23 26.73 12.31 -8.27
C ILE A 23 25.71 13.39 -7.86
N MET A 24 25.58 14.44 -8.67
CA MET A 24 24.61 15.50 -8.42
C MET A 24 23.16 15.01 -8.61
N THR A 25 22.91 14.22 -9.65
CA THR A 25 21.62 13.61 -9.92
C THR A 25 21.26 12.61 -8.82
N ILE A 26 22.18 11.69 -8.49
CA ILE A 26 22.03 10.71 -7.41
C ILE A 26 21.72 11.41 -6.07
N SER A 27 22.47 12.46 -5.75
CA SER A 27 22.28 13.28 -4.55
C SER A 27 20.88 13.88 -4.47
N LYS A 28 20.35 14.37 -5.59
CA LYS A 28 19.01 14.95 -5.68
C LYS A 28 17.92 13.88 -5.59
N ASP A 29 18.09 12.78 -6.31
CA ASP A 29 17.08 11.71 -6.41
C ASP A 29 16.92 10.97 -5.08
N LEU A 30 18.04 10.74 -4.36
CA LEU A 30 18.04 10.08 -3.04
C LEU A 30 17.89 11.06 -1.86
N GLY A 31 17.80 12.36 -2.10
CA GLY A 31 17.68 13.38 -1.04
C GLY A 31 18.90 13.47 -0.10
N GLN A 32 20.10 13.08 -0.57
CA GLN A 32 21.32 13.01 0.21
C GLN A 32 22.35 14.07 -0.23
N SER A 33 23.27 14.45 0.66
CA SER A 33 24.38 15.32 0.25
C SER A 33 25.38 14.57 -0.64
N ARG A 34 26.04 15.27 -1.58
CA ARG A 34 27.07 14.68 -2.45
C ARG A 34 28.16 13.96 -1.65
N ARG A 35 28.56 14.51 -0.49
CA ARG A 35 29.57 13.92 0.39
C ARG A 35 29.11 12.57 0.94
N LYS A 36 27.81 12.43 1.28
CA LYS A 36 27.24 11.16 1.71
C LYS A 36 27.19 10.14 0.57
N VAL A 37 26.83 10.56 -0.65
CA VAL A 37 26.83 9.66 -1.82
C VAL A 37 28.24 9.09 -2.05
N TYR A 38 29.28 9.92 -2.04
CA TYR A 38 30.67 9.43 -2.16
C TYR A 38 31.03 8.47 -1.03
N TYR A 39 30.71 8.79 0.20
CA TYR A 39 30.95 7.92 1.36
C TYR A 39 30.29 6.54 1.19
N HIS A 40 29.06 6.48 0.69
CA HIS A 40 28.37 5.20 0.46
C HIS A 40 28.91 4.45 -0.76
N VAL A 41 29.37 5.14 -1.80
CA VAL A 41 30.07 4.52 -2.93
C VAL A 41 31.38 3.86 -2.45
N ASP A 42 32.18 4.56 -1.64
CA ASP A 42 33.41 4.01 -1.07
C ASP A 42 33.10 2.76 -0.21
N LYS A 43 32.05 2.83 0.61
CA LYS A 43 31.62 1.72 1.45
C LYS A 43 31.13 0.50 0.64
N ILE A 44 30.44 0.72 -0.47
CA ILE A 44 30.06 -0.35 -1.41
C ILE A 44 31.30 -0.97 -2.05
N ASN A 45 32.26 -0.15 -2.48
CA ASN A 45 33.50 -0.62 -3.06
C ASN A 45 34.33 -1.46 -2.08
N ASP A 46 34.39 -1.03 -0.82
CA ASP A 46 35.03 -1.81 0.24
C ASP A 46 34.35 -3.17 0.46
N ALA A 47 33.01 -3.23 0.33
CA ALA A 47 32.27 -4.47 0.46
C ALA A 47 32.41 -5.39 -0.76
N LEU A 48 32.52 -4.84 -1.98
CA LEU A 48 32.78 -5.60 -3.20
C LEU A 48 34.18 -6.26 -3.21
N GLY A 49 35.15 -5.65 -2.53
CA GLY A 49 36.49 -6.21 -2.29
C GLY A 49 37.37 -6.35 -3.53
N ASN A 50 36.83 -6.70 -4.70
CA ASN A 50 37.59 -6.80 -5.94
C ASN A 50 37.64 -5.43 -6.65
N PRO A 51 38.81 -4.83 -6.87
CA PRO A 51 38.96 -3.53 -7.54
C PRO A 51 38.33 -3.46 -8.94
N GLU A 52 38.22 -4.56 -9.67
CA GLU A 52 37.59 -4.62 -10.99
C GLU A 52 36.07 -4.39 -10.95
N HIS A 53 35.46 -4.68 -9.79
CA HIS A 53 34.02 -4.48 -9.59
C HIS A 53 33.68 -3.13 -8.95
N HIS A 54 34.70 -2.31 -8.60
CA HIS A 54 34.46 -1.04 -7.93
C HIS A 54 33.63 -0.06 -8.77
N LEU A 55 32.70 0.59 -8.12
CA LEU A 55 31.90 1.67 -8.67
C LEU A 55 32.75 2.92 -8.83
N VAL A 56 32.93 3.37 -10.06
CA VAL A 56 33.76 4.54 -10.36
C VAL A 56 32.90 5.68 -10.89
N SER A 57 33.02 6.86 -10.27
CA SER A 57 32.38 8.07 -10.77
C SER A 57 33.28 8.76 -11.79
N LEU A 58 32.93 8.67 -13.06
CA LEU A 58 33.67 9.33 -14.14
C LEU A 58 33.29 10.81 -14.24
N PRO A 59 34.28 11.74 -14.38
CA PRO A 59 34.00 13.17 -14.51
C PRO A 59 33.04 13.47 -15.67
N ARG A 60 32.00 14.26 -15.44
CA ARG A 60 30.97 14.68 -16.38
C ARG A 60 30.02 13.56 -16.90
N ILE A 61 30.35 12.30 -16.65
CA ILE A 61 29.55 11.14 -17.05
C ILE A 61 28.72 10.63 -15.86
N GLY A 62 29.38 10.43 -14.70
CA GLY A 62 28.77 9.87 -13.50
C GLY A 62 29.14 8.42 -13.25
N ILE A 63 28.28 7.69 -12.55
CA ILE A 63 28.43 6.25 -12.26
C ILE A 63 27.59 5.47 -13.27
N TYR A 64 28.21 4.47 -13.86
CA TYR A 64 27.57 3.49 -14.74
C TYR A 64 28.08 2.10 -14.39
N LEU A 65 27.21 1.11 -14.33
CA LEU A 65 27.57 -0.27 -14.01
C LEU A 65 27.73 -1.09 -15.29
N THR A 66 28.88 -1.73 -15.46
CA THR A 66 29.05 -2.78 -16.48
C THR A 66 28.24 -4.03 -16.08
N GLU A 67 28.03 -4.96 -17.02
CA GLU A 67 27.32 -6.22 -16.74
C GLU A 67 27.99 -7.02 -15.61
N GLU A 68 29.33 -7.06 -15.59
CA GLU A 68 30.09 -7.75 -14.53
C GLU A 68 29.92 -7.07 -13.17
N GLN A 69 29.93 -5.74 -13.16
CA GLN A 69 29.67 -4.97 -11.94
C GLN A 69 28.22 -5.14 -11.47
N ARG A 70 27.24 -5.20 -12.38
CA ARG A 70 25.85 -5.48 -12.06
C ARG A 70 25.68 -6.82 -11.37
N LEU A 71 26.27 -7.88 -11.93
CA LEU A 71 26.26 -9.22 -11.34
C LEU A 71 26.91 -9.24 -9.96
N ALA A 72 28.09 -8.62 -9.81
CA ALA A 72 28.76 -8.54 -8.52
C ALA A 72 27.93 -7.76 -7.47
N CYS A 73 27.30 -6.65 -7.87
CA CYS A 73 26.41 -5.86 -7.01
C CYS A 73 25.12 -6.62 -6.63
N GLN A 74 24.53 -7.37 -7.55
CA GLN A 74 23.38 -8.22 -7.28
C GLN A 74 23.73 -9.36 -6.34
N GLN A 75 24.90 -9.99 -6.54
CA GLN A 75 25.40 -11.02 -5.64
C GLN A 75 25.66 -10.46 -4.25
N LEU A 76 26.32 -9.29 -4.14
CA LEU A 76 26.55 -8.60 -2.88
C LEU A 76 25.22 -8.32 -2.13
N LEU A 77 24.18 -7.84 -2.84
CA LEU A 77 22.85 -7.64 -2.24
C LEU A 77 22.18 -8.94 -1.81
N SER A 78 22.39 -10.05 -2.53
CA SER A 78 21.84 -11.36 -2.17
C SER A 78 22.57 -12.02 -1.00
N GLU A 79 23.85 -11.67 -0.81
CA GLU A 79 24.73 -12.16 0.26
C GLU A 79 24.67 -11.29 1.52
N VAL A 80 24.00 -10.11 1.48
CA VAL A 80 23.73 -9.31 2.68
C VAL A 80 22.80 -10.12 3.57
N ASP A 81 23.38 -10.98 4.38
CA ASP A 81 22.69 -11.72 5.41
C ASP A 81 22.01 -10.75 6.38
N SER A 82 20.84 -11.11 6.87
CA SER A 82 20.11 -10.33 7.90
C SER A 82 20.98 -9.98 9.12
N TYR A 83 22.05 -10.71 9.35
CA TYR A 83 23.03 -10.51 10.42
C TYR A 83 23.98 -9.30 10.22
N GLU A 84 24.12 -8.77 9.00
CA GLU A 84 25.00 -7.63 8.71
C GLU A 84 24.24 -6.31 8.48
N TYR A 85 22.92 -6.33 8.57
CA TYR A 85 22.10 -5.14 8.36
C TYR A 85 22.20 -4.18 9.55
N VAL A 86 22.69 -2.96 9.31
CA VAL A 86 22.74 -1.91 10.33
C VAL A 86 21.46 -1.07 10.28
N MET A 87 20.66 -1.18 11.31
CA MET A 87 19.42 -0.40 11.45
C MET A 87 19.70 1.11 11.44
N SER A 88 18.90 1.86 10.70
CA SER A 88 18.87 3.32 10.78
C SER A 88 18.38 3.79 12.16
N GLY A 89 18.56 5.08 12.48
CA GLY A 89 18.05 5.64 13.73
C GLY A 89 16.53 5.50 13.87
N GLU A 90 15.80 5.65 12.77
CA GLU A 90 14.35 5.49 12.73
C GLU A 90 13.93 4.04 13.00
N GLU A 91 14.53 3.08 12.34
CA GLU A 91 14.26 1.65 12.55
C GLU A 91 14.59 1.20 13.98
N ARG A 92 15.69 1.69 14.56
CA ARG A 92 15.99 1.42 15.98
C ARG A 92 14.93 1.97 16.91
N MET A 93 14.46 3.19 16.66
CA MET A 93 13.40 3.81 17.47
C MET A 93 12.09 3.04 17.31
N GLN A 94 11.72 2.61 16.11
CA GLN A 94 10.55 1.76 15.86
C GLN A 94 10.67 0.42 16.60
N MET A 95 11.83 -0.23 16.54
CA MET A 95 12.10 -1.47 17.27
C MET A 95 12.00 -1.28 18.79
N MET A 96 12.55 -0.19 19.34
CA MET A 96 12.46 0.10 20.78
C MET A 96 11.01 0.36 21.19
N LEU A 97 10.25 1.17 20.45
CA LEU A 97 8.84 1.46 20.73
C LEU A 97 7.99 0.19 20.67
N PHE A 98 8.18 -0.61 19.64
CA PHE A 98 7.48 -1.88 19.48
C PHE A 98 7.77 -2.81 20.66
N TRP A 99 9.05 -2.96 21.03
CA TRP A 99 9.46 -3.80 22.15
C TRP A 99 8.88 -3.35 23.49
N ILE A 100 8.91 -2.03 23.76
CA ILE A 100 8.30 -1.44 24.97
C ILE A 100 6.79 -1.69 24.98
N GLY A 101 6.13 -1.69 23.82
CA GLY A 101 4.69 -1.90 23.67
C GLY A 101 4.23 -3.34 23.94
N ILE A 102 5.03 -4.34 23.58
CA ILE A 102 4.61 -5.76 23.67
C ILE A 102 5.25 -6.54 24.83
N SER A 103 6.35 -6.06 25.41
CA SER A 103 7.11 -6.83 26.41
C SER A 103 6.40 -6.88 27.75
N LYS A 104 6.32 -8.07 28.33
CA LYS A 104 5.83 -8.32 29.69
C LYS A 104 6.90 -8.05 30.76
N GLU A 105 8.15 -7.91 30.35
CA GLU A 105 9.29 -7.72 31.24
C GLU A 105 9.64 -6.25 31.47
N ARG A 106 10.40 -5.99 32.57
CA ARG A 106 10.97 -4.69 32.82
C ARG A 106 11.98 -4.30 31.72
N ILE A 107 11.74 -3.19 31.02
CA ILE A 107 12.61 -2.69 29.98
C ILE A 107 13.63 -1.71 30.53
N THR A 108 14.92 -2.06 30.45
CA THR A 108 16.03 -1.22 30.88
C THR A 108 16.86 -0.74 29.66
N VAL A 109 17.74 0.23 29.89
CA VAL A 109 18.66 0.71 28.85
C VAL A 109 19.56 -0.44 28.34
N GLU A 110 20.00 -1.31 29.24
CA GLU A 110 20.84 -2.46 28.92
C GLU A 110 20.13 -3.42 27.97
N LYS A 111 18.84 -3.73 28.22
CA LYS A 111 18.02 -4.55 27.30
C LYS A 111 17.82 -3.88 25.96
N LEU A 112 17.65 -2.57 25.91
CA LEU A 112 17.54 -1.82 24.65
C LEU A 112 18.87 -1.78 23.89
N MET A 113 20.01 -1.71 24.57
CA MET A 113 21.34 -1.85 23.97
C MET A 113 21.53 -3.21 23.32
N GLU A 114 21.15 -4.29 24.02
CA GLU A 114 21.16 -5.66 23.51
C GLU A 114 20.26 -5.82 22.28
N LEU A 115 19.04 -5.26 22.34
CA LEU A 115 18.06 -5.32 21.27
C LEU A 115 18.54 -4.63 19.98
N THR A 116 19.12 -3.44 20.13
CA THR A 116 19.48 -2.56 19.01
C THR A 116 20.96 -2.62 18.63
N GLU A 117 21.78 -3.32 19.42
CA GLU A 117 23.23 -3.51 19.21
C GLU A 117 24.03 -2.19 19.10
N VAL A 118 23.61 -1.18 19.86
CA VAL A 118 24.28 0.12 19.89
C VAL A 118 24.70 0.55 21.30
N SER A 119 25.50 1.60 21.36
CA SER A 119 26.03 2.13 22.62
C SER A 119 24.91 2.70 23.52
N ARG A 120 25.17 2.74 24.84
CA ARG A 120 24.28 3.38 25.83
C ARG A 120 23.91 4.82 25.44
N ASN A 121 24.86 5.60 24.99
CA ASN A 121 24.63 6.99 24.59
C ASN A 121 23.69 7.08 23.38
N THR A 122 23.83 6.19 22.41
CA THR A 122 22.94 6.11 21.25
C THR A 122 21.51 5.77 21.68
N VAL A 123 21.33 4.75 22.53
CA VAL A 123 20.00 4.40 23.08
C VAL A 123 19.36 5.57 23.81
N LEU A 124 20.10 6.28 24.65
CA LEU A 124 19.57 7.43 25.41
C LEU A 124 19.17 8.59 24.46
N ASN A 125 19.92 8.84 23.43
CA ASN A 125 19.58 9.83 22.41
C ASN A 125 18.33 9.42 21.63
N ASP A 126 18.25 8.16 21.19
CA ASP A 126 17.08 7.62 20.50
C ASP A 126 15.82 7.70 21.40
N LEU A 127 15.91 7.36 22.69
CA LEU A 127 14.80 7.50 23.64
C LEU A 127 14.36 8.96 23.84
N ASN A 128 15.28 9.92 23.79
CA ASN A 128 14.92 11.34 23.85
C ASN A 128 14.21 11.79 22.56
N THR A 129 14.68 11.30 21.42
CA THR A 129 14.03 11.55 20.12
C THR A 129 12.63 10.95 20.08
N ILE A 130 12.45 9.72 20.58
CA ILE A 130 11.14 9.07 20.75
C ILE A 130 10.20 9.94 21.60
N ARG A 131 10.65 10.45 22.76
CA ARG A 131 9.81 11.33 23.59
C ARG A 131 9.36 12.56 22.84
N TYR A 132 10.25 13.17 22.07
CA TYR A 132 9.91 14.33 21.26
C TYR A 132 8.90 13.98 20.15
N GLN A 133 9.11 12.89 19.41
CA GLN A 133 8.18 12.44 18.37
C GLN A 133 6.80 12.14 18.93
N LEU A 134 6.71 11.38 20.03
CA LEU A 134 5.44 11.08 20.69
C LEU A 134 4.69 12.34 21.16
N SER A 135 5.41 13.40 21.53
CA SER A 135 4.79 14.67 21.91
C SER A 135 4.15 15.44 20.75
N LEU A 136 4.55 15.13 19.51
CA LEU A 136 3.98 15.72 18.30
C LEU A 136 2.82 14.90 17.74
N GLU A 137 2.67 13.64 18.17
CA GLU A 137 1.61 12.75 17.69
C GLU A 137 0.26 13.06 18.36
N GLN A 138 -0.80 12.81 17.62
CA GLN A 138 -2.19 13.01 18.09
C GLN A 138 -2.64 12.02 19.16
N TYR A 139 -1.92 10.91 19.36
CA TYR A 139 -2.35 9.80 20.25
C TYR A 139 -2.12 10.07 21.73
N GLN A 140 -1.50 11.17 22.12
CA GLN A 140 -1.22 11.53 23.52
C GLN A 140 -0.49 10.41 24.29
N VAL A 141 0.34 9.63 23.63
CA VAL A 141 1.17 8.60 24.24
C VAL A 141 2.45 9.24 24.73
N THR A 142 2.88 8.90 25.93
CA THR A 142 4.13 9.39 26.52
C THR A 142 5.03 8.24 26.93
N LEU A 143 6.34 8.38 26.69
CA LEU A 143 7.35 7.43 27.16
C LEU A 143 7.82 7.79 28.55
N GLN A 144 7.46 6.97 29.52
CA GLN A 144 7.79 7.13 30.95
C GLN A 144 8.87 6.13 31.38
N VAL A 145 9.50 6.40 32.54
CA VAL A 145 10.45 5.49 33.15
C VAL A 145 10.27 5.46 34.68
N SER A 146 10.23 4.28 35.26
CA SER A 146 10.20 4.09 36.71
C SER A 146 11.22 3.05 37.16
N LYS A 147 11.58 3.09 38.45
CA LYS A 147 12.51 2.11 39.02
C LYS A 147 11.97 0.68 38.99
N SER A 148 10.66 0.53 39.17
CA SER A 148 10.00 -0.80 39.19
C SER A 148 9.77 -1.40 37.82
N GLN A 149 9.39 -0.57 36.85
CA GLN A 149 8.89 -1.04 35.54
C GLN A 149 9.90 -0.84 34.39
N GLY A 150 10.91 0.04 34.57
CA GLY A 150 11.77 0.49 33.49
C GLY A 150 11.03 1.47 32.58
N TYR A 151 11.31 1.39 31.27
CA TYR A 151 10.61 2.19 30.24
C TYR A 151 9.26 1.57 29.89
N TYR A 152 8.21 2.40 29.82
CA TYR A 152 6.86 2.00 29.46
C TYR A 152 6.10 3.15 28.80
N LEU A 153 5.07 2.80 28.01
CA LEU A 153 4.17 3.77 27.39
C LEU A 153 3.01 4.08 28.34
N SER A 154 2.77 5.36 28.58
CA SER A 154 1.66 5.86 29.40
C SER A 154 0.69 6.63 28.51
N ALA A 155 -0.56 6.18 28.47
CA ALA A 155 -1.68 6.78 27.76
C ALA A 155 -2.97 6.05 28.13
N HIS A 156 -4.11 6.58 27.67
CA HIS A 156 -5.38 5.83 27.65
C HIS A 156 -5.22 4.53 26.81
N PRO A 157 -5.84 3.39 27.17
CA PRO A 157 -5.72 2.12 26.44
C PRO A 157 -5.95 2.22 24.95
N LEU A 158 -7.02 2.89 24.55
CA LEU A 158 -7.32 3.10 23.11
C LEU A 158 -6.17 3.83 22.41
N ASN A 159 -5.60 4.86 23.02
CA ASN A 159 -4.49 5.61 22.45
C ASN A 159 -3.23 4.75 22.29
N LYS A 160 -2.97 3.83 23.25
CA LYS A 160 -1.86 2.85 23.13
C LYS A 160 -2.09 1.88 21.97
N ILE A 161 -3.32 1.37 21.83
CA ILE A 161 -3.72 0.49 20.71
C ILE A 161 -3.53 1.21 19.37
N GLN A 162 -4.00 2.46 19.27
CA GLN A 162 -3.87 3.30 18.09
C GLN A 162 -2.41 3.51 17.69
N HIS A 163 -1.60 3.91 18.68
CA HIS A 163 -0.17 4.15 18.45
C HIS A 163 0.53 2.85 18.00
N LEU A 164 0.27 1.73 18.68
CA LEU A 164 0.87 0.44 18.32
C LEU A 164 0.44 -0.01 16.91
N GLN A 165 -0.83 0.15 16.55
CA GLN A 165 -1.32 -0.21 15.23
C GLN A 165 -0.68 0.67 14.14
N SER A 166 -0.55 1.97 14.38
CA SER A 166 0.17 2.88 13.48
C SER A 166 1.64 2.48 13.32
N LEU A 167 2.30 2.16 14.43
CA LEU A 167 3.68 1.68 14.43
C LEU A 167 3.84 0.39 13.64
N LEU A 168 2.96 -0.60 13.86
CA LEU A 168 2.94 -1.86 13.13
C LEU A 168 2.69 -1.65 11.63
N TYR A 169 1.81 -0.72 11.27
CA TYR A 169 1.58 -0.38 9.88
C TYR A 169 2.85 0.17 9.22
N HIS A 170 3.53 1.12 9.85
CA HIS A 170 4.78 1.68 9.33
C HIS A 170 5.89 0.62 9.21
N ILE A 171 5.99 -0.28 10.18
CA ILE A 171 6.99 -1.36 10.16
C ILE A 171 6.69 -2.35 9.03
N PHE A 172 5.47 -2.91 8.99
CA PHE A 172 5.17 -4.06 8.14
C PHE A 172 4.71 -3.71 6.72
N MET A 173 4.17 -2.50 6.51
CA MET A 173 3.67 -2.08 5.20
C MET A 173 4.57 -1.06 4.50
N GLU A 174 5.36 -0.28 5.24
CA GLU A 174 6.22 0.75 4.69
C GLU A 174 7.70 0.52 5.00
N GLY A 175 8.00 -0.40 5.94
CA GLY A 175 9.35 -0.70 6.38
C GLY A 175 10.18 -1.45 5.35
N ASN A 176 11.49 -1.38 5.53
CA ASN A 176 12.44 -2.17 4.73
C ASN A 176 12.30 -3.66 5.07
N GLY A 177 12.24 -4.52 4.05
CA GLY A 177 12.11 -5.98 4.23
C GLY A 177 13.19 -6.60 5.11
N ALA A 178 14.45 -6.14 5.00
CA ALA A 178 15.55 -6.62 5.86
C ALA A 178 15.32 -6.26 7.33
N PHE A 179 14.89 -5.02 7.60
CA PHE A 179 14.54 -4.60 8.97
C PHE A 179 13.39 -5.42 9.55
N VAL A 180 12.35 -5.67 8.74
CA VAL A 180 11.19 -6.48 9.15
C VAL A 180 11.64 -7.92 9.51
N THR A 181 12.50 -8.53 8.70
CA THR A 181 13.05 -9.86 8.97
C THR A 181 13.82 -9.88 10.29
N ILE A 182 14.71 -8.91 10.53
CA ILE A 182 15.47 -8.79 11.78
C ILE A 182 14.53 -8.63 12.99
N LEU A 183 13.52 -7.78 12.86
CA LEU A 183 12.53 -7.57 13.90
C LEU A 183 11.81 -8.89 14.23
N GLU A 184 11.33 -9.60 13.21
CA GLU A 184 10.62 -10.88 13.39
C GLU A 184 11.54 -11.96 14.00
N ASP A 185 12.82 -12.02 13.60
CA ASP A 185 13.78 -12.97 14.18
C ASP A 185 14.09 -12.66 15.65
N LYS A 186 14.34 -11.39 15.99
CA LYS A 186 14.55 -10.96 17.38
C LYS A 186 13.30 -11.23 18.26
N ILE A 187 12.10 -11.08 17.69
CA ILE A 187 10.86 -11.44 18.37
C ILE A 187 10.79 -12.95 18.63
N LYS A 188 11.02 -13.78 17.60
CA LYS A 188 11.00 -15.24 17.73
C LYS A 188 11.98 -15.73 18.79
N ASP A 189 13.18 -15.18 18.82
CA ASP A 189 14.21 -15.55 19.79
C ASP A 189 13.81 -15.22 21.23
N ARG A 190 13.18 -14.07 21.46
CA ARG A 190 12.79 -13.62 22.81
C ARG A 190 11.46 -14.20 23.30
N PHE A 191 10.53 -14.45 22.38
CA PHE A 191 9.22 -15.02 22.67
C PHE A 191 9.16 -16.50 22.29
N GLN A 192 10.27 -17.23 22.49
CA GLN A 192 10.31 -18.67 22.24
C GLN A 192 9.21 -19.40 23.03
N GLY A 193 8.37 -20.15 22.30
CA GLY A 193 7.25 -20.87 22.90
C GLY A 193 5.95 -20.07 23.01
N GLU A 194 5.91 -18.79 22.62
CA GLU A 194 4.67 -18.04 22.59
C GLU A 194 3.78 -18.54 21.43
N LEU A 195 2.66 -19.16 21.78
CA LEU A 195 1.74 -19.80 20.81
C LEU A 195 1.16 -18.79 19.81
N LEU A 196 0.91 -17.55 20.25
CA LEU A 196 0.35 -16.49 19.38
C LEU A 196 1.25 -16.18 18.17
N LEU A 197 2.57 -16.40 18.29
CA LEU A 197 3.55 -16.16 17.22
C LEU A 197 3.89 -17.42 16.41
N SER A 198 3.24 -18.55 16.70
CA SER A 198 3.51 -19.82 16.02
C SER A 198 2.97 -19.85 14.59
N ARG A 199 3.60 -20.67 13.72
CA ARG A 199 3.08 -20.94 12.38
C ARG A 199 1.69 -21.59 12.42
N GLN A 200 1.43 -22.41 13.43
CA GLN A 200 0.13 -23.06 13.62
C GLN A 200 -0.96 -22.02 13.90
N MET A 201 -0.67 -21.02 14.74
CA MET A 201 -1.58 -19.91 14.99
C MET A 201 -1.87 -19.09 13.73
N HIS A 202 -0.83 -18.75 12.96
CA HIS A 202 -1.02 -18.01 11.71
C HIS A 202 -1.90 -18.79 10.72
N GLN A 203 -1.66 -20.08 10.56
CA GLN A 203 -2.46 -20.95 9.70
C GLN A 203 -3.91 -21.03 10.18
N PHE A 204 -4.11 -21.23 11.47
CA PHE A 204 -5.43 -21.24 12.09
C PHE A 204 -6.19 -19.93 11.83
N LEU A 205 -5.57 -18.79 12.11
CA LEU A 205 -6.21 -17.47 11.88
C LEU A 205 -6.59 -17.29 10.41
N LYS A 206 -5.74 -17.71 9.48
CA LYS A 206 -6.04 -17.68 8.05
C LYS A 206 -7.27 -18.54 7.69
N GLU A 207 -7.40 -19.71 8.29
CA GLU A 207 -8.54 -20.61 8.10
C GLU A 207 -9.82 -20.08 8.75
N GLN A 208 -9.72 -19.22 9.78
CA GLN A 208 -10.88 -18.58 10.40
C GLN A 208 -11.49 -17.44 9.55
N VAL A 209 -10.73 -16.83 8.64
CA VAL A 209 -11.20 -15.68 7.86
C VAL A 209 -12.52 -15.96 7.12
N PRO A 210 -12.67 -17.05 6.33
CA PRO A 210 -13.94 -17.35 5.65
C PRO A 210 -15.11 -17.57 6.62
N LEU A 211 -14.84 -18.15 7.79
CA LEU A 211 -15.85 -18.39 8.82
C LEU A 211 -16.29 -17.07 9.47
N VAL A 212 -15.34 -16.19 9.75
CA VAL A 212 -15.62 -14.83 10.27
C VAL A 212 -16.42 -14.03 9.25
N GLU A 213 -16.09 -14.08 7.98
CA GLU A 213 -16.84 -13.42 6.90
C GLU A 213 -18.26 -13.96 6.77
N GLN A 214 -18.43 -15.28 6.87
CA GLN A 214 -19.74 -15.94 6.85
C GLN A 214 -20.58 -15.52 8.07
N ASP A 215 -20.01 -15.55 9.27
CA ASP A 215 -20.68 -15.17 10.51
C ASP A 215 -21.08 -13.68 10.51
N LEU A 216 -20.26 -12.81 9.89
CA LEU A 216 -20.54 -11.39 9.73
C LEU A 216 -21.59 -11.11 8.63
N GLY A 217 -21.78 -12.02 7.67
CA GLY A 217 -22.52 -11.74 6.43
C GLY A 217 -21.85 -10.67 5.56
N LYS A 218 -20.52 -10.51 5.67
CA LYS A 218 -19.76 -9.42 5.07
C LYS A 218 -18.43 -9.97 4.53
N LYS A 219 -17.96 -9.40 3.43
CA LYS A 219 -16.65 -9.72 2.89
C LYS A 219 -15.67 -8.62 3.26
N ILE A 220 -14.55 -8.98 3.87
CA ILE A 220 -13.50 -8.04 4.28
C ILE A 220 -12.54 -7.88 3.09
N ASN A 221 -12.03 -6.65 2.88
CA ASN A 221 -11.06 -6.41 1.83
C ASN A 221 -9.78 -7.25 2.05
N HIS A 222 -9.29 -7.91 1.02
CA HIS A 222 -8.18 -8.84 1.10
C HIS A 222 -6.91 -8.19 1.69
N HIS A 223 -6.64 -6.95 1.34
CA HIS A 223 -5.49 -6.19 1.84
C HIS A 223 -5.56 -5.98 3.36
N GLU A 224 -6.74 -5.65 3.86
CA GLU A 224 -7.02 -5.50 5.29
C GLU A 224 -6.85 -6.83 6.03
N VAL A 225 -7.32 -7.94 5.43
CA VAL A 225 -7.16 -9.29 5.98
C VAL A 225 -5.68 -9.67 6.12
N THR A 226 -4.89 -9.45 5.06
CA THR A 226 -3.47 -9.76 5.06
C THR A 226 -2.74 -8.99 6.14
N PHE A 227 -3.01 -7.70 6.27
CA PHE A 227 -2.44 -6.88 7.33
C PHE A 227 -2.90 -7.35 8.72
N MET A 228 -4.20 -7.61 8.90
CA MET A 228 -4.76 -8.11 10.16
C MET A 228 -4.07 -9.39 10.63
N LEU A 229 -3.96 -10.39 9.76
CA LEU A 229 -3.33 -11.67 10.09
C LEU A 229 -1.88 -11.52 10.55
N ARG A 230 -1.18 -10.52 10.02
CA ARG A 230 0.22 -10.24 10.38
C ARG A 230 0.35 -9.52 11.71
N VAL A 231 -0.54 -8.57 12.02
CA VAL A 231 -0.39 -7.70 13.20
C VAL A 231 -1.18 -8.15 14.41
N LEU A 232 -2.23 -8.95 14.23
CA LEU A 232 -3.11 -9.40 15.30
C LEU A 232 -2.37 -10.09 16.45
N PRO A 233 -1.42 -11.01 16.23
CA PRO A 233 -0.66 -11.63 17.32
C PRO A 233 0.07 -10.60 18.20
N TYR A 234 0.64 -9.57 17.61
CA TYR A 234 1.35 -8.52 18.34
C TYR A 234 0.41 -7.61 19.13
N LEU A 235 -0.77 -7.32 18.58
CA LEU A 235 -1.80 -6.56 19.28
C LEU A 235 -2.32 -7.33 20.49
N LEU A 236 -2.56 -8.64 20.36
CA LEU A 236 -2.95 -9.50 21.49
C LEU A 236 -1.86 -9.55 22.56
N LEU A 237 -0.59 -9.73 22.19
CA LEU A 237 0.53 -9.70 23.12
C LEU A 237 0.65 -8.37 23.88
N SER A 238 0.24 -7.27 23.27
CA SER A 238 0.30 -5.95 23.90
C SER A 238 -0.78 -5.71 24.96
N CYS A 239 -1.87 -6.48 24.95
CA CYS A 239 -3.02 -6.25 25.84
C CYS A 239 -2.66 -6.25 27.31
N ASP A 240 -1.76 -7.14 27.73
CA ASP A 240 -1.24 -7.15 29.10
C ASP A 240 -0.54 -5.84 29.49
N ASN A 241 0.18 -5.20 28.56
CA ASN A 241 0.85 -3.92 28.78
C ASN A 241 -0.10 -2.73 28.73
N ILE A 242 -1.15 -2.85 27.92
CA ILE A 242 -2.18 -1.82 27.79
C ILE A 242 -2.90 -1.62 29.13
N THR A 243 -3.24 -2.73 29.81
CA THR A 243 -4.01 -2.71 31.06
C THR A 243 -3.16 -2.55 32.34
N ARG A 244 -1.88 -2.94 32.31
CA ARG A 244 -1.00 -3.06 33.48
C ARG A 244 -0.79 -1.76 34.29
N HIS A 245 -1.02 -0.59 33.69
CA HIS A 245 -0.73 0.71 34.29
C HIS A 245 -1.98 1.57 34.51
N GLN A 246 -3.16 0.97 34.54
CA GLN A 246 -4.40 1.69 34.83
C GLN A 246 -4.87 1.48 36.27
N GLU A 247 -5.04 2.59 36.99
CA GLU A 247 -5.59 2.58 38.34
C GLU A 247 -7.11 2.37 38.39
N LYS A 248 -7.82 2.49 37.24
CA LYS A 248 -9.29 2.34 37.14
C LYS A 248 -9.73 1.62 35.89
N HIS A 249 -10.24 0.40 36.03
CA HIS A 249 -10.86 -0.39 34.97
C HIS A 249 -12.23 0.16 34.49
N GLN A 250 -12.87 1.06 35.23
CA GLN A 250 -14.25 1.52 34.98
C GLN A 250 -14.41 2.31 33.67
N ASP A 251 -13.38 3.04 33.22
CA ASP A 251 -13.47 3.83 31.98
C ASP A 251 -13.47 2.95 30.73
N ILE A 252 -12.74 1.82 30.77
CA ILE A 252 -12.67 0.87 29.65
C ILE A 252 -14.03 0.21 29.40
N ASP A 253 -14.76 -0.15 30.45
CA ASP A 253 -16.05 -0.82 30.32
C ASP A 253 -17.13 0.08 29.69
N GLN A 254 -17.07 1.39 29.94
CA GLN A 254 -17.98 2.35 29.28
C GLN A 254 -17.65 2.52 27.81
N ASP A 255 -16.37 2.64 27.46
CA ASP A 255 -15.93 2.83 26.09
C ASP A 255 -16.32 1.66 25.17
N PHE A 256 -16.34 0.44 25.71
CA PHE A 256 -16.67 -0.76 24.92
C PHE A 256 -18.13 -1.20 25.01
N SER A 257 -18.97 -0.52 25.80
CA SER A 257 -20.39 -0.90 26.01
C SER A 257 -21.19 -0.94 24.71
N LEU A 258 -20.93 -0.05 23.78
CA LEU A 258 -21.59 0.01 22.47
C LEU A 258 -21.13 -1.12 21.53
N ILE A 259 -19.86 -1.56 21.66
CA ILE A 259 -19.29 -2.63 20.83
C ILE A 259 -19.87 -3.98 21.21
N ARG A 260 -20.09 -4.24 22.51
CA ARG A 260 -20.65 -5.51 23.00
C ARG A 260 -22.04 -5.83 22.43
N LYS A 261 -22.78 -4.83 21.94
CA LYS A 261 -24.08 -5.02 21.29
C LYS A 261 -23.99 -5.36 19.80
N ARG A 262 -22.81 -5.27 19.19
CA ARG A 262 -22.60 -5.45 17.76
C ARG A 262 -22.37 -6.92 17.39
N ILE A 263 -22.69 -7.25 16.13
CA ILE A 263 -22.45 -8.59 15.59
C ILE A 263 -20.96 -8.93 15.60
N GLU A 264 -20.09 -7.95 15.35
CA GLU A 264 -18.65 -8.10 15.34
C GLU A 264 -18.12 -8.59 16.69
N TYR A 265 -18.72 -8.14 17.80
CA TYR A 265 -18.34 -8.62 19.14
C TYR A 265 -18.69 -10.12 19.30
N ARG A 266 -19.91 -10.53 18.93
CA ARG A 266 -20.33 -11.95 18.98
C ARG A 266 -19.48 -12.85 18.10
N VAL A 267 -19.06 -12.32 16.93
CA VAL A 267 -18.15 -13.07 16.03
C VAL A 267 -16.76 -13.18 16.67
N SER A 268 -16.29 -12.15 17.36
CA SER A 268 -15.04 -12.19 18.12
C SER A 268 -15.10 -13.15 19.31
N GLU A 269 -16.23 -13.26 20.01
CA GLU A 269 -16.45 -14.28 21.05
C GLU A 269 -16.34 -15.69 20.47
N ARG A 270 -17.01 -15.96 19.32
CA ARG A 270 -16.89 -17.28 18.66
C ARG A 270 -15.46 -17.58 18.21
N LEU A 271 -14.72 -16.58 17.73
CA LEU A 271 -13.31 -16.76 17.39
C LEU A 271 -12.48 -17.10 18.65
N SER A 272 -12.78 -16.45 19.80
CA SER A 272 -12.16 -16.76 21.09
C SER A 272 -12.48 -18.18 21.55
N GLU A 273 -13.71 -18.65 21.39
CA GLU A 273 -14.11 -20.03 21.70
C GLU A 273 -13.32 -21.05 20.85
N ARG A 274 -13.19 -20.79 19.53
CA ARG A 274 -12.41 -21.65 18.63
C ARG A 274 -10.91 -21.65 18.96
N LEU A 275 -10.37 -20.50 19.39
CA LEU A 275 -8.99 -20.40 19.88
C LEU A 275 -8.78 -21.23 21.15
N PHE A 276 -9.75 -21.19 22.06
CA PHE A 276 -9.69 -22.00 23.28
C PHE A 276 -9.78 -23.51 22.97
N GLU A 277 -10.67 -23.92 22.10
CA GLU A 277 -10.82 -25.33 21.68
C GLU A 277 -9.56 -25.88 21.02
N THR A 278 -8.82 -25.05 20.26
CA THR A 278 -7.67 -25.51 19.46
C THR A 278 -6.35 -25.36 20.20
N PHE A 279 -6.17 -24.30 20.97
CA PHE A 279 -4.89 -23.92 21.58
C PHE A 279 -4.96 -23.74 23.10
N GLU A 280 -6.12 -23.91 23.71
CA GLU A 280 -6.37 -23.60 25.14
C GLU A 280 -6.07 -22.13 25.52
N ILE A 281 -6.12 -21.22 24.52
CA ILE A 281 -5.94 -19.77 24.72
C ILE A 281 -7.29 -19.13 24.98
N SER A 282 -7.47 -18.57 26.18
CA SER A 282 -8.66 -17.81 26.55
C SER A 282 -8.38 -16.31 26.40
N LEU A 283 -9.16 -15.63 25.55
CA LEU A 283 -9.07 -14.18 25.40
C LEU A 283 -9.88 -13.48 26.48
N SER A 284 -9.31 -12.40 27.01
CA SER A 284 -9.99 -11.49 27.95
C SER A 284 -11.07 -10.67 27.22
N GLU A 285 -11.98 -10.06 27.96
CA GLU A 285 -12.99 -9.15 27.40
C GLU A 285 -12.38 -7.98 26.61
N LEU A 286 -11.21 -7.49 27.04
CA LEU A 286 -10.48 -6.44 26.31
C LEU A 286 -10.00 -6.95 24.94
N GLU A 287 -9.44 -8.16 24.88
CA GLU A 287 -8.94 -8.76 23.65
C GLU A 287 -10.09 -9.05 22.67
N ILE A 288 -11.23 -9.55 23.18
CA ILE A 288 -12.44 -9.75 22.38
C ILE A 288 -12.96 -8.41 21.86
N SER A 289 -12.98 -7.35 22.70
CA SER A 289 -13.38 -6.01 22.28
C SER A 289 -12.44 -5.44 21.23
N LEU A 290 -11.13 -5.66 21.36
CA LEU A 290 -10.13 -5.24 20.38
C LEU A 290 -10.36 -5.93 19.02
N LEU A 291 -10.59 -7.23 19.01
CA LEU A 291 -10.95 -7.97 17.81
C LEU A 291 -12.21 -7.41 17.14
N ALA A 292 -13.25 -7.13 17.94
CA ALA A 292 -14.48 -6.54 17.43
C ALA A 292 -14.26 -5.16 16.82
N ILE A 293 -13.45 -4.30 17.46
CA ILE A 293 -13.06 -2.99 16.92
C ILE A 293 -12.32 -3.13 15.59
N LEU A 294 -11.38 -4.05 15.49
CA LEU A 294 -10.67 -4.32 14.24
C LEU A 294 -11.65 -4.74 13.15
N LEU A 295 -12.55 -5.69 13.42
CA LEU A 295 -13.57 -6.13 12.47
C LEU A 295 -14.53 -5.01 12.06
N LEU A 296 -14.88 -4.09 12.96
CA LEU A 296 -15.70 -2.90 12.66
C LEU A 296 -14.95 -1.90 11.78
N SER A 297 -13.66 -1.77 11.99
CA SER A 297 -12.82 -0.73 11.40
C SER A 297 -12.33 -1.06 9.99
N TYR A 298 -12.28 -2.34 9.62
CA TYR A 298 -11.81 -2.74 8.30
C TYR A 298 -12.80 -2.42 7.20
N ARG A 299 -12.27 -2.10 6.02
CA ARG A 299 -13.07 -1.89 4.82
C ARG A 299 -13.71 -3.20 4.38
N LYS A 300 -14.93 -3.11 3.93
CA LYS A 300 -15.75 -4.23 3.52
C LYS A 300 -16.23 -4.02 2.10
N ASP A 301 -16.19 -5.07 1.30
CA ASP A 301 -16.64 -5.03 -0.08
C ASP A 301 -18.17 -5.08 -0.16
N ARG A 302 -18.79 -5.75 0.82
CA ARG A 302 -20.27 -5.83 0.95
C ARG A 302 -20.66 -5.80 2.42
N ASP A 303 -21.77 -5.13 2.72
CA ASP A 303 -22.38 -5.11 4.05
C ASP A 303 -23.90 -5.30 3.90
N VAL A 304 -24.40 -6.48 4.28
CA VAL A 304 -25.83 -6.83 4.24
C VAL A 304 -26.63 -6.02 5.27
N HIS A 305 -25.97 -5.49 6.30
CA HIS A 305 -26.59 -4.72 7.39
C HIS A 305 -26.42 -3.20 7.23
N ALA A 306 -26.08 -2.72 6.03
CA ALA A 306 -25.90 -1.29 5.76
C ALA A 306 -27.18 -0.45 5.96
N GLU A 307 -28.36 -1.09 5.96
CA GLU A 307 -29.68 -0.44 6.11
C GLU A 307 -30.26 -0.50 7.53
N SER A 308 -29.43 -0.76 8.57
CA SER A 308 -29.93 -0.77 9.95
C SER A 308 -30.30 0.63 10.43
N GLU A 309 -31.31 0.73 11.33
CA GLU A 309 -31.80 2.02 11.89
C GLU A 309 -30.70 2.91 12.48
N ASP A 310 -29.65 2.31 13.02
CA ASP A 310 -28.51 3.01 13.60
C ASP A 310 -27.75 3.92 12.61
N PHE A 311 -27.97 3.75 11.31
CA PHE A 311 -27.27 4.47 10.25
C PHE A 311 -28.17 5.43 9.45
N HIS A 312 -29.40 5.64 9.89
CA HIS A 312 -30.31 6.59 9.23
C HIS A 312 -29.70 8.00 9.20
N GLN A 313 -29.14 8.45 10.32
CA GLN A 313 -28.49 9.77 10.40
C GLN A 313 -27.24 9.85 9.52
N LEU A 314 -26.45 8.78 9.46
CA LEU A 314 -25.29 8.68 8.56
C LEU A 314 -25.74 8.83 7.08
N LYS A 315 -26.83 8.18 6.70
CA LYS A 315 -27.41 8.25 5.36
C LYS A 315 -27.82 9.68 5.00
N VAL A 316 -28.56 10.35 5.88
CA VAL A 316 -29.01 11.74 5.68
C VAL A 316 -27.80 12.68 5.49
N THR A 317 -26.77 12.58 6.32
CA THR A 317 -25.56 13.40 6.20
C THR A 317 -24.81 13.15 4.89
N LEU A 318 -24.77 11.89 4.43
CA LEU A 318 -24.13 11.56 3.15
C LEU A 318 -24.95 12.05 1.94
N GLU A 319 -26.28 12.01 2.01
CA GLU A 319 -27.15 12.61 1.00
C GLU A 319 -26.93 14.13 0.91
N GLU A 320 -26.78 14.80 2.04
CA GLU A 320 -26.44 16.23 2.11
C GLU A 320 -25.05 16.51 1.54
N PHE A 321 -24.06 15.70 1.87
CA PHE A 321 -22.71 15.79 1.28
C PHE A 321 -22.76 15.66 -0.25
N ILE A 322 -23.46 14.66 -0.79
CA ILE A 322 -23.61 14.44 -2.24
C ILE A 322 -24.26 15.66 -2.89
N TRP A 323 -25.36 16.15 -2.31
CA TRP A 323 -26.05 17.34 -2.83
C TRP A 323 -25.14 18.59 -2.82
N HIS A 324 -24.42 18.80 -1.73
CA HIS A 324 -23.50 19.94 -1.62
C HIS A 324 -22.37 19.85 -2.64
N PHE A 325 -21.82 18.64 -2.84
CA PHE A 325 -20.79 18.39 -3.83
C PHE A 325 -21.27 18.74 -5.26
N GLU A 326 -22.46 18.29 -5.66
CA GLU A 326 -23.03 18.62 -6.97
C GLU A 326 -23.27 20.13 -7.13
N SER A 327 -23.75 20.79 -6.08
CA SER A 327 -23.99 22.23 -6.10
C SER A 327 -22.72 23.04 -6.28
N GLN A 328 -21.61 22.62 -5.68
CA GLN A 328 -20.30 23.28 -5.78
C GLN A 328 -19.62 23.00 -7.13
N THR A 329 -19.71 21.80 -7.66
CA THR A 329 -19.02 21.39 -8.88
C THR A 329 -19.81 21.67 -10.15
N LYS A 330 -21.13 21.80 -10.06
CA LYS A 330 -22.09 21.76 -11.20
C LYS A 330 -21.94 20.49 -12.06
N MET A 331 -21.34 19.46 -11.52
CA MET A 331 -21.22 18.14 -12.16
C MET A 331 -22.34 17.24 -11.68
N GLU A 332 -22.96 16.54 -12.60
CA GLU A 332 -23.96 15.51 -12.24
C GLU A 332 -23.26 14.22 -11.84
N ILE A 333 -23.80 13.59 -10.80
CA ILE A 333 -23.38 12.26 -10.37
C ILE A 333 -24.29 11.23 -11.09
N GLU A 334 -23.63 10.29 -11.78
CA GLU A 334 -24.34 9.15 -12.35
C GLU A 334 -25.00 8.29 -11.33
N ASN A 335 -25.75 7.55 -11.14
CA ASN A 335 -26.21 6.61 -10.14
C ASN A 335 -25.90 7.01 -8.68
N LYS A 336 -26.62 8.04 -8.18
CA LYS A 336 -26.50 8.53 -6.79
C LYS A 336 -26.77 7.46 -5.74
N GLU A 337 -27.68 6.51 -6.02
CA GLU A 337 -28.01 5.45 -5.08
C GLU A 337 -26.82 4.49 -4.85
N ASP A 338 -26.11 4.13 -5.91
CA ASP A 338 -24.91 3.30 -5.78
C ASP A 338 -23.77 4.05 -5.12
N LEU A 339 -23.57 5.35 -5.44
CA LEU A 339 -22.60 6.16 -4.72
C LEU A 339 -22.93 6.23 -3.23
N LEU A 340 -24.18 6.53 -2.89
CA LEU A 340 -24.63 6.59 -1.49
C LEU A 340 -24.40 5.26 -0.77
N ARG A 341 -24.71 4.13 -1.40
CA ARG A 341 -24.47 2.79 -0.84
C ARG A 341 -22.98 2.56 -0.57
N ASN A 342 -22.12 2.90 -1.52
CA ASN A 342 -20.66 2.75 -1.37
C ASN A 342 -20.12 3.67 -0.27
N LEU A 343 -20.57 4.92 -0.23
CA LEU A 343 -20.20 5.85 0.84
C LEU A 343 -20.70 5.39 2.20
N LEU A 344 -21.92 4.83 2.31
CA LEU A 344 -22.43 4.28 3.56
C LEU A 344 -21.52 3.18 4.11
N ILE A 345 -21.14 2.22 3.27
CA ILE A 345 -20.25 1.12 3.67
C ILE A 345 -18.89 1.67 4.12
N HIS A 346 -18.32 2.59 3.33
CA HIS A 346 -17.02 3.19 3.63
C HIS A 346 -17.04 4.05 4.89
N CYS A 347 -17.99 4.97 4.99
CA CYS A 347 -18.07 5.93 6.10
C CYS A 347 -18.50 5.26 7.42
N LYS A 348 -19.24 4.16 7.37
CA LYS A 348 -19.51 3.33 8.54
C LYS A 348 -18.20 2.83 9.17
N ALA A 349 -17.33 2.22 8.38
CA ALA A 349 -16.03 1.76 8.86
C ALA A 349 -15.12 2.95 9.27
N LEU A 350 -15.18 4.07 8.55
CA LEU A 350 -14.45 5.29 8.88
C LEU A 350 -14.84 5.83 10.25
N LEU A 351 -16.13 5.93 10.56
CA LEU A 351 -16.59 6.40 11.87
C LEU A 351 -16.10 5.51 13.01
N PHE A 352 -16.14 4.18 12.83
CA PHE A 352 -15.58 3.28 13.83
C PHE A 352 -14.07 3.48 13.99
N ARG A 353 -13.33 3.63 12.88
CA ARG A 353 -11.90 3.97 12.95
C ARG A 353 -11.66 5.27 13.73
N LYS A 354 -12.47 6.30 13.49
CA LYS A 354 -12.35 7.58 14.20
C LYS A 354 -12.69 7.45 15.68
N THR A 355 -13.78 6.78 16.02
CA THR A 355 -14.22 6.59 17.40
C THR A 355 -13.19 5.82 18.23
N TYR A 356 -12.65 4.75 17.65
CA TYR A 356 -11.67 3.90 18.35
C TYR A 356 -10.23 4.18 17.92
N GLY A 357 -10.02 5.17 17.05
CA GLY A 357 -8.76 5.70 16.61
C GLY A 357 -7.87 4.70 15.86
N ILE A 358 -8.48 3.80 15.15
CA ILE A 358 -7.77 2.85 14.31
C ILE A 358 -7.19 3.58 13.10
N PHE A 359 -5.88 3.46 12.92
CA PHE A 359 -5.19 4.08 11.80
C PHE A 359 -5.52 3.38 10.47
N SER A 360 -5.79 4.17 9.44
CA SER A 360 -5.95 3.67 8.07
C SER A 360 -5.31 4.65 7.10
N LYS A 361 -4.32 4.18 6.35
CA LYS A 361 -3.62 4.97 5.35
C LYS A 361 -4.17 4.66 3.96
N ASN A 362 -4.17 5.66 3.10
CA ASN A 362 -4.52 5.46 1.70
C ASN A 362 -3.24 5.55 0.86
N PRO A 363 -2.78 4.46 0.25
CA PRO A 363 -1.55 4.46 -0.55
C PRO A 363 -1.62 5.39 -1.76
N LEU A 364 -2.84 5.75 -2.18
CA LEU A 364 -3.10 6.59 -3.36
C LEU A 364 -3.19 8.09 -3.04
N THR A 365 -3.14 8.50 -1.78
CA THR A 365 -3.33 9.91 -1.37
C THR A 365 -2.44 10.86 -2.15
N LYS A 366 -1.14 10.56 -2.27
CA LYS A 366 -0.19 11.40 -3.03
C LYS A 366 -0.57 11.52 -4.51
N GLN A 367 -0.98 10.41 -5.12
CA GLN A 367 -1.38 10.38 -6.53
C GLN A 367 -2.69 11.15 -6.76
N ILE A 368 -3.67 11.00 -5.87
CA ILE A 368 -4.95 11.69 -5.94
C ILE A 368 -4.74 13.20 -5.80
N ARG A 369 -3.97 13.64 -4.81
CA ARG A 369 -3.67 15.06 -4.61
C ARG A 369 -2.93 15.68 -5.79
N SER A 370 -2.05 14.95 -6.47
CA SER A 370 -1.29 15.47 -7.61
C SER A 370 -2.06 15.45 -8.92
N LYS A 371 -2.83 14.39 -9.19
CA LYS A 371 -3.53 14.19 -10.48
C LYS A 371 -4.95 14.71 -10.49
N TYR A 372 -5.62 14.71 -9.34
CA TYR A 372 -7.01 15.14 -9.16
C TYR A 372 -7.10 16.25 -8.12
N SER A 373 -6.13 17.18 -8.14
CA SER A 373 -5.99 18.24 -7.14
C SER A 373 -7.26 19.08 -6.95
N GLU A 374 -7.92 19.48 -8.03
CA GLU A 374 -9.17 20.25 -7.96
C GLU A 374 -10.30 19.45 -7.31
N LEU A 375 -10.48 18.20 -7.74
CA LEU A 375 -11.49 17.30 -7.17
C LEU A 375 -11.23 17.03 -5.69
N PHE A 376 -9.96 16.82 -5.32
CA PHE A 376 -9.56 16.61 -3.93
C PHE A 376 -9.87 17.84 -3.06
N ILE A 377 -9.55 19.05 -3.53
CA ILE A 377 -9.82 20.31 -2.81
C ILE A 377 -11.32 20.51 -2.62
N ILE A 378 -12.11 20.28 -3.66
CA ILE A 378 -13.57 20.41 -3.59
C ILE A 378 -14.16 19.36 -2.64
N THR A 379 -13.73 18.10 -2.76
CA THR A 379 -14.17 17.03 -1.84
C THR A 379 -13.84 17.38 -0.40
N LYS A 380 -12.62 17.88 -0.14
CA LYS A 380 -12.19 18.31 1.19
C LYS A 380 -13.09 19.40 1.75
N LYS A 381 -13.43 20.40 0.95
CA LYS A 381 -14.34 21.48 1.35
C LYS A 381 -15.76 20.96 1.63
N CYS A 382 -16.29 20.10 0.77
CA CYS A 382 -17.62 19.51 0.98
C CYS A 382 -17.66 18.57 2.19
N ALA A 383 -16.55 17.91 2.50
CA ALA A 383 -16.43 17.00 3.65
C ALA A 383 -16.49 17.71 5.00
N GLU A 384 -16.39 19.05 5.07
CA GLU A 384 -16.61 19.83 6.29
C GLU A 384 -18.00 19.55 6.88
N ILE A 385 -19.01 19.28 6.05
CA ILE A 385 -20.36 18.87 6.50
C ILE A 385 -20.31 17.56 7.29
N LEU A 386 -19.50 16.61 6.81
CA LEU A 386 -19.31 15.32 7.50
C LEU A 386 -18.55 15.51 8.81
N GLU A 387 -17.52 16.37 8.82
CA GLU A 387 -16.73 16.67 10.01
C GLU A 387 -17.59 17.31 11.11
N GLU A 388 -18.45 18.26 10.73
CA GLU A 388 -19.37 18.95 11.66
C GLU A 388 -20.44 18.00 12.20
N ALA A 389 -21.08 17.22 11.33
CA ALA A 389 -22.16 16.33 11.71
C ALA A 389 -21.67 15.17 12.61
N TRP A 390 -20.45 14.70 12.37
CA TRP A 390 -19.89 13.55 13.10
C TRP A 390 -18.93 13.95 14.22
N LEU A 391 -18.64 15.25 14.40
CA LEU A 391 -17.69 15.79 15.38
C LEU A 391 -16.30 15.13 15.26
N VAL A 392 -15.84 14.92 14.04
CA VAL A 392 -14.53 14.32 13.73
C VAL A 392 -13.73 15.23 12.80
N ARG A 393 -12.41 15.01 12.72
CA ARG A 393 -11.54 15.60 11.69
C ARG A 393 -11.08 14.52 10.73
N LEU A 394 -11.25 14.77 9.44
CA LEU A 394 -10.82 13.86 8.38
C LEU A 394 -9.38 14.14 7.96
N THR A 395 -8.60 13.08 7.85
CA THR A 395 -7.24 13.16 7.32
C THR A 395 -7.24 13.26 5.80
N ASP A 396 -6.12 13.68 5.22
CA ASP A 396 -5.96 13.71 3.75
C ASP A 396 -6.14 12.31 3.12
N ASP A 397 -5.80 11.24 3.85
CA ASP A 397 -6.03 9.86 3.41
C ASP A 397 -7.52 9.52 3.31
N GLU A 398 -8.30 9.96 4.26
CA GLU A 398 -9.75 9.74 4.30
C GLU A 398 -10.46 10.59 3.23
N ILE A 399 -10.02 11.85 3.06
CA ILE A 399 -10.49 12.72 1.98
C ILE A 399 -10.16 12.11 0.61
N ALA A 400 -9.00 11.50 0.44
CA ALA A 400 -8.63 10.82 -0.79
C ALA A 400 -9.55 9.64 -1.09
N TYR A 401 -9.97 8.86 -0.09
CA TYR A 401 -10.98 7.82 -0.30
C TYR A 401 -12.33 8.40 -0.73
N LEU A 402 -12.82 9.45 -0.07
CA LEU A 402 -14.05 10.13 -0.49
C LEU A 402 -13.93 10.65 -1.92
N THR A 403 -12.77 11.22 -2.28
CA THR A 403 -12.48 11.73 -3.64
C THR A 403 -12.55 10.61 -4.67
N ILE A 404 -12.03 9.42 -4.37
CA ILE A 404 -12.13 8.24 -5.24
C ILE A 404 -13.59 7.84 -5.45
N HIS A 405 -14.35 7.72 -4.36
CA HIS A 405 -15.77 7.35 -4.43
C HIS A 405 -16.56 8.32 -5.30
N VAL A 406 -16.47 9.62 -5.01
CA VAL A 406 -17.21 10.64 -5.78
C VAL A 406 -16.72 10.70 -7.23
N GLY A 407 -15.39 10.73 -7.43
CA GLY A 407 -14.79 10.80 -8.76
C GLY A 407 -15.16 9.64 -9.67
N GLY A 408 -15.37 8.46 -9.10
CA GLY A 408 -15.83 7.27 -9.83
C GLY A 408 -17.25 7.39 -10.40
N PHE A 409 -18.09 8.22 -9.80
CA PHE A 409 -19.49 8.40 -10.20
C PHE A 409 -19.79 9.75 -10.89
N LEU A 410 -18.76 10.57 -11.12
CA LEU A 410 -18.97 11.82 -11.87
C LEU A 410 -19.35 11.53 -13.30
N LYS A 411 -20.48 12.13 -13.73
CA LYS A 411 -20.90 12.07 -15.12
C LYS A 411 -19.95 12.95 -15.94
N TYR A 412 -19.21 12.32 -16.80
CA TYR A 412 -18.38 13.06 -17.75
C TYR A 412 -19.32 13.67 -18.80
N THR A 413 -19.51 14.98 -18.79
CA THR A 413 -20.14 15.72 -19.88
C THR A 413 -19.08 15.96 -20.95
N PRO A 414 -19.03 15.21 -22.05
CA PRO A 414 -18.07 15.50 -23.10
C PRO A 414 -18.51 16.81 -23.79
N SER A 415 -17.69 17.80 -23.71
CA SER A 415 -17.75 18.91 -24.67
C SER A 415 -17.21 18.38 -26.01
N SER A 416 -18.07 17.79 -26.80
CA SER A 416 -17.89 17.26 -28.15
C SER A 416 -17.98 15.73 -28.28
N GLN A 417 -18.67 15.32 -29.29
CA GLN A 417 -19.12 14.06 -29.86
C GLN A 417 -18.27 12.76 -29.80
N ASN A 418 -17.22 12.66 -28.96
CA ASN A 418 -16.48 11.42 -28.73
C ASN A 418 -16.40 11.16 -27.23
N ALA A 419 -17.18 10.23 -26.72
CA ALA A 419 -17.09 9.77 -25.34
C ALA A 419 -15.68 9.20 -25.07
N THR A 420 -14.86 9.91 -24.30
CA THR A 420 -13.54 9.44 -23.89
C THR A 420 -13.69 8.31 -22.87
N LYS A 421 -13.07 7.17 -23.15
CA LYS A 421 -13.11 6.01 -22.24
C LYS A 421 -12.11 6.18 -21.12
N LYS A 422 -12.48 5.74 -19.91
CA LYS A 422 -11.58 5.72 -18.76
C LYS A 422 -10.74 4.45 -18.76
N ILE A 423 -9.42 4.60 -18.70
CA ILE A 423 -8.46 3.51 -18.71
C ILE A 423 -7.62 3.55 -17.45
N TYR A 424 -7.46 2.39 -16.79
CA TYR A 424 -6.48 2.22 -15.72
C TYR A 424 -5.33 1.35 -16.21
N LEU A 425 -4.12 1.69 -15.75
CA LEU A 425 -2.92 0.91 -16.00
C LEU A 425 -2.55 0.14 -14.73
N VAL A 426 -2.26 -1.14 -14.85
CA VAL A 426 -1.79 -1.98 -13.75
C VAL A 426 -0.45 -2.60 -14.14
N CYS A 427 0.61 -2.25 -13.41
CA CYS A 427 1.98 -2.61 -13.75
C CYS A 427 2.79 -2.85 -12.47
N ASP A 428 3.37 -4.03 -12.34
CA ASP A 428 4.15 -4.44 -11.17
C ASP A 428 5.66 -4.36 -11.39
N GLU A 429 6.15 -4.08 -12.61
CA GLU A 429 7.56 -4.05 -12.99
C GLU A 429 8.33 -2.83 -12.45
N GLY A 430 7.70 -2.05 -11.57
CA GLY A 430 8.32 -0.91 -10.90
C GLY A 430 8.01 0.45 -11.52
N VAL A 431 8.44 1.50 -10.82
CA VAL A 431 8.05 2.90 -11.10
C VAL A 431 8.51 3.38 -12.48
N GLY A 432 9.68 2.93 -12.93
CA GLY A 432 10.24 3.31 -14.25
C GLY A 432 9.39 2.79 -15.40
N VAL A 433 9.09 1.49 -15.39
CA VAL A 433 8.27 0.82 -16.41
C VAL A 433 6.85 1.35 -16.40
N SER A 434 6.26 1.52 -15.23
CA SER A 434 4.90 2.09 -15.08
C SER A 434 4.80 3.50 -15.67
N LYS A 435 5.83 4.34 -15.48
CA LYS A 435 5.89 5.68 -16.07
C LYS A 435 6.06 5.65 -17.58
N LEU A 436 6.88 4.73 -18.09
CA LEU A 436 7.09 4.55 -19.51
C LEU A 436 5.81 4.07 -20.19
N LEU A 437 5.17 3.04 -19.65
CA LEU A 437 3.88 2.53 -20.13
C LEU A 437 2.81 3.64 -20.15
N LEU A 438 2.72 4.44 -19.08
CA LEU A 438 1.81 5.56 -19.01
C LEU A 438 2.09 6.59 -20.13
N LYS A 439 3.36 6.90 -20.39
CA LYS A 439 3.76 7.86 -21.41
C LYS A 439 3.43 7.34 -22.82
N GLN A 440 3.71 6.07 -23.09
CA GLN A 440 3.35 5.41 -24.34
C GLN A 440 1.82 5.40 -24.54
N CYS A 441 1.04 4.98 -23.54
CA CYS A 441 -0.42 4.98 -23.62
C CYS A 441 -0.97 6.39 -23.90
N ARG A 442 -0.44 7.44 -23.26
CA ARG A 442 -0.86 8.83 -23.51
C ARG A 442 -0.53 9.31 -24.90
N PHE A 443 0.60 8.89 -25.45
CA PHE A 443 1.00 9.24 -26.81
C PHE A 443 0.08 8.61 -27.86
N TYR A 444 -0.20 7.32 -27.74
CA TYR A 444 -1.04 6.60 -28.71
C TYR A 444 -2.55 6.77 -28.48
N LEU A 445 -2.97 7.22 -27.31
CA LEU A 445 -4.38 7.38 -26.91
C LEU A 445 -4.65 8.81 -26.40
N PRO A 446 -4.37 9.87 -27.20
CA PRO A 446 -4.46 11.24 -26.72
C PRO A 446 -5.89 11.67 -26.39
N ASN A 447 -6.90 10.99 -26.96
CA ASN A 447 -8.31 11.29 -26.74
C ASN A 447 -8.92 10.49 -25.59
N GLU A 448 -8.19 9.55 -24.98
CA GLU A 448 -8.70 8.69 -23.93
C GLU A 448 -8.21 9.18 -22.56
N GLN A 449 -9.02 8.95 -21.54
CA GLN A 449 -8.69 9.35 -20.18
C GLN A 449 -7.96 8.25 -19.43
N ILE A 450 -6.62 8.35 -19.35
CA ILE A 450 -5.84 7.47 -18.50
C ILE A 450 -5.90 8.02 -17.07
N GLY A 451 -6.72 7.36 -16.24
CA GLY A 451 -7.06 7.86 -14.91
C GLY A 451 -5.95 7.64 -13.89
N ALA A 452 -5.44 6.41 -13.77
CA ALA A 452 -4.45 6.08 -12.75
C ALA A 452 -3.54 4.92 -13.20
N VAL A 453 -2.38 4.84 -12.55
CA VAL A 453 -1.43 3.72 -12.66
C VAL A 453 -1.31 3.09 -11.29
N PHE A 454 -1.51 1.79 -11.22
CA PHE A 454 -1.54 1.00 -10.01
C PHE A 454 -0.54 -0.15 -10.10
N THR A 455 -0.11 -0.66 -8.96
CA THR A 455 0.34 -2.06 -8.85
C THR A 455 -0.89 -2.98 -8.77
N THR A 456 -0.71 -4.27 -8.99
CA THR A 456 -1.80 -5.25 -8.84
C THR A 456 -2.46 -5.17 -7.47
N GLU A 457 -1.70 -5.05 -6.40
CA GLU A 457 -2.20 -4.90 -5.03
C GLU A 457 -3.02 -3.62 -4.85
N GLN A 458 -2.50 -2.48 -5.36
CA GLN A 458 -3.21 -1.21 -5.29
C GLN A 458 -4.52 -1.25 -6.07
N PHE A 459 -4.50 -1.86 -7.26
CA PHE A 459 -5.70 -1.99 -8.08
C PHE A 459 -6.75 -2.86 -7.39
N LYS A 460 -6.36 -4.02 -6.85
CA LYS A 460 -7.26 -4.90 -6.09
C LYS A 460 -7.89 -4.21 -4.88
N SER A 461 -7.15 -3.32 -4.22
CA SER A 461 -7.68 -2.56 -3.06
C SER A 461 -8.75 -1.54 -3.42
N VAL A 462 -8.80 -1.08 -4.67
CA VAL A 462 -9.75 -0.06 -5.15
C VAL A 462 -10.71 -0.59 -6.22
N GLU A 463 -10.58 -1.85 -6.62
CA GLU A 463 -11.36 -2.45 -7.72
C GLU A 463 -12.87 -2.32 -7.51
N ASP A 464 -13.34 -2.51 -6.27
CA ASP A 464 -14.78 -2.49 -5.96
C ASP A 464 -15.42 -1.10 -6.05
N ILE A 465 -14.63 -0.06 -5.94
CA ILE A 465 -15.07 1.33 -6.00
C ILE A 465 -14.66 2.03 -7.31
N ALA A 466 -13.88 1.35 -8.15
CA ALA A 466 -13.44 1.88 -9.44
C ALA A 466 -14.57 1.79 -10.49
N LEU A 467 -14.65 2.81 -11.34
CA LEU A 467 -15.44 2.79 -12.58
C LEU A 467 -14.48 3.06 -13.73
N VAL A 468 -14.23 2.02 -14.53
CA VAL A 468 -13.27 2.03 -15.62
C VAL A 468 -13.79 1.21 -16.79
N ASP A 469 -13.53 1.67 -18.00
CA ASP A 469 -13.98 0.98 -19.22
C ASP A 469 -12.99 -0.11 -19.66
N LEU A 470 -11.70 0.04 -19.30
CA LEU A 470 -10.63 -0.87 -19.66
C LEU A 470 -9.51 -0.81 -18.64
N VAL A 471 -9.01 -1.98 -18.25
CA VAL A 471 -7.77 -2.14 -17.49
C VAL A 471 -6.70 -2.67 -18.45
N ILE A 472 -5.58 -1.93 -18.58
CA ILE A 472 -4.41 -2.38 -19.33
C ILE A 472 -3.37 -2.85 -18.31
N THR A 473 -2.88 -4.07 -18.46
CA THR A 473 -1.95 -4.67 -17.49
C THR A 473 -0.77 -5.37 -18.15
N THR A 474 0.35 -5.34 -17.45
CA THR A 474 1.53 -6.16 -17.78
C THR A 474 1.53 -7.50 -17.02
N ASN A 475 0.65 -7.64 -16.01
CA ASN A 475 0.56 -8.86 -15.21
C ASN A 475 -0.34 -9.91 -15.88
N ASP A 476 0.24 -11.09 -16.14
CA ASP A 476 -0.45 -12.20 -16.80
C ASP A 476 -1.55 -12.85 -15.97
N GLU A 477 -1.48 -12.73 -14.65
CA GLU A 477 -2.39 -13.37 -13.71
C GLU A 477 -3.49 -12.42 -13.20
N LEU A 478 -3.54 -11.17 -13.69
CA LEU A 478 -4.55 -10.22 -13.22
C LEU A 478 -5.95 -10.62 -13.70
N GLU A 479 -6.77 -11.05 -12.77
CA GLU A 479 -8.21 -11.20 -12.95
C GLU A 479 -8.95 -9.98 -12.41
N SER A 480 -9.94 -9.45 -13.16
CA SER A 480 -10.73 -8.29 -12.77
C SER A 480 -12.16 -8.42 -13.25
N ARG A 481 -13.07 -7.76 -12.54
CA ARG A 481 -14.46 -7.59 -12.99
C ARG A 481 -14.60 -6.68 -14.21
N PHE A 482 -13.59 -5.86 -14.48
CA PHE A 482 -13.52 -5.02 -15.66
C PHE A 482 -12.82 -5.76 -16.80
N PRO A 483 -13.07 -5.33 -18.04
CA PRO A 483 -12.29 -5.83 -19.17
C PRO A 483 -10.81 -5.60 -18.99
N VAL A 484 -10.02 -6.65 -19.10
CA VAL A 484 -8.55 -6.61 -18.93
C VAL A 484 -7.91 -6.84 -20.27
N LEU A 485 -6.95 -5.98 -20.64
CA LEU A 485 -6.14 -6.15 -21.83
C LEU A 485 -4.67 -6.23 -21.40
N LYS A 486 -4.07 -7.39 -21.66
CA LYS A 486 -2.66 -7.65 -21.36
C LYS A 486 -1.77 -7.07 -22.45
N VAL A 487 -0.70 -6.42 -22.04
CA VAL A 487 0.27 -5.77 -22.91
C VAL A 487 1.69 -6.03 -22.43
N ASN A 488 2.65 -5.87 -23.32
CA ASN A 488 4.06 -5.88 -22.94
C ASN A 488 4.42 -4.62 -22.13
N PRO A 489 5.38 -4.69 -21.21
CA PRO A 489 5.85 -3.53 -20.43
C PRO A 489 6.33 -2.36 -21.31
N ILE A 490 6.86 -2.67 -22.49
CA ILE A 490 7.11 -1.72 -23.59
C ILE A 490 6.12 -2.09 -24.69
N LEU A 491 5.21 -1.16 -25.03
CA LEU A 491 4.16 -1.43 -26.00
C LEU A 491 4.75 -1.72 -27.38
N GLU A 492 4.35 -2.84 -27.93
CA GLU A 492 4.59 -3.19 -29.34
C GLU A 492 3.43 -2.74 -30.22
N ALA A 493 3.63 -2.72 -31.53
CA ALA A 493 2.59 -2.33 -32.50
C ALA A 493 1.31 -3.17 -32.35
N GLU A 494 1.45 -4.44 -32.02
CA GLU A 494 0.34 -5.36 -31.78
C GLU A 494 -0.48 -4.97 -30.53
N ASP A 495 0.17 -4.58 -29.44
CA ASP A 495 -0.49 -4.11 -28.23
C ASP A 495 -1.31 -2.85 -28.51
N ILE A 496 -0.72 -1.90 -29.26
CA ILE A 496 -1.39 -0.64 -29.61
C ILE A 496 -2.62 -0.92 -30.47
N LEU A 497 -2.50 -1.78 -31.47
CA LEU A 497 -3.63 -2.15 -32.32
C LEU A 497 -4.75 -2.83 -31.53
N ARG A 498 -4.42 -3.72 -30.60
CA ARG A 498 -5.39 -4.38 -29.71
C ARG A 498 -6.12 -3.39 -28.82
N ILE A 499 -5.39 -2.43 -28.23
CA ILE A 499 -5.98 -1.38 -27.43
C ILE A 499 -6.94 -0.52 -28.25
N VAL A 500 -6.50 -0.06 -29.43
CA VAL A 500 -7.31 0.81 -30.31
C VAL A 500 -8.53 0.07 -30.85
N ASP A 501 -8.41 -1.20 -31.24
CA ASP A 501 -9.55 -2.02 -31.72
C ASP A 501 -10.58 -2.21 -30.59
N TYR A 502 -10.13 -2.52 -29.37
CA TYR A 502 -11.02 -2.61 -28.22
C TYR A 502 -11.76 -1.29 -27.95
N LEU A 503 -11.05 -0.17 -28.00
CA LEU A 503 -11.63 1.15 -27.72
C LEU A 503 -12.63 1.57 -28.80
N LYS A 504 -12.40 1.23 -30.08
CA LYS A 504 -13.31 1.57 -31.17
C LYS A 504 -14.54 0.67 -31.26
N ASN A 505 -14.38 -0.62 -31.04
CA ASN A 505 -15.41 -1.61 -31.43
C ASN A 505 -16.24 -2.17 -30.26
N LYS A 506 -15.85 -1.96 -28.99
CA LYS A 506 -16.46 -2.61 -27.79
C LYS A 506 -16.62 -4.14 -27.89
N VAL A 507 -16.06 -4.77 -28.92
CA VAL A 507 -16.23 -6.19 -29.20
C VAL A 507 -14.88 -6.88 -29.06
N PHE A 508 -14.67 -7.54 -27.93
CA PHE A 508 -13.71 -8.63 -27.88
C PHE A 508 -14.23 -9.70 -28.86
N ARG A 509 -13.65 -9.77 -30.07
CA ARG A 509 -13.84 -10.97 -30.88
C ARG A 509 -13.19 -12.11 -30.11
N LYS A 510 -14.00 -13.07 -29.70
CA LYS A 510 -13.56 -14.33 -29.05
C LYS A 510 -12.60 -15.18 -29.90
N ASP A 511 -12.41 -14.81 -31.13
CA ASP A 511 -11.43 -15.44 -32.02
C ASP A 511 -10.08 -14.82 -31.77
N GLY A 512 -9.29 -15.46 -30.89
CA GLY A 512 -7.95 -15.03 -30.46
C GLY A 512 -6.88 -15.07 -31.54
N ARG A 513 -7.20 -14.60 -32.77
CA ARG A 513 -6.22 -14.46 -33.85
C ARG A 513 -5.50 -13.14 -33.68
N SER A 514 -4.16 -13.21 -33.63
CA SER A 514 -3.31 -12.04 -33.58
C SER A 514 -3.43 -11.19 -34.86
N PHE A 515 -3.10 -9.90 -34.77
CA PHE A 515 -3.01 -9.04 -35.98
C PHE A 515 -2.14 -9.67 -37.05
N SER A 516 -1.02 -10.28 -36.67
CA SER A 516 -0.10 -11.00 -37.55
C SER A 516 -0.78 -12.18 -38.27
N GLU A 517 -1.65 -12.94 -37.60
CA GLU A 517 -2.42 -14.05 -38.19
C GLU A 517 -3.50 -13.55 -39.15
N ASN A 518 -4.19 -12.47 -38.78
CA ASN A 518 -5.18 -11.85 -39.68
C ASN A 518 -4.51 -11.27 -40.93
N LEU A 519 -3.38 -10.57 -40.76
CA LEU A 519 -2.58 -10.03 -41.86
C LEU A 519 -2.08 -11.16 -42.78
N SER A 520 -1.56 -12.24 -42.18
CA SER A 520 -1.14 -13.45 -42.92
C SER A 520 -2.29 -14.05 -43.70
N THR A 521 -3.49 -14.14 -43.15
CA THR A 521 -4.69 -14.67 -43.80
C THR A 521 -5.10 -13.78 -44.98
N ILE A 522 -5.10 -12.46 -44.80
CA ILE A 522 -5.43 -11.51 -45.87
C ILE A 522 -4.40 -11.60 -47.01
N ILE A 523 -3.10 -11.54 -46.68
CA ILE A 523 -2.03 -11.61 -47.69
C ILE A 523 -2.08 -12.92 -48.46
N SER A 524 -2.30 -14.05 -47.77
CA SER A 524 -2.38 -15.37 -48.45
C SER A 524 -3.60 -15.50 -49.37
N THR A 525 -4.64 -14.70 -49.18
CA THR A 525 -5.82 -14.66 -50.05
C THR A 525 -5.48 -14.02 -51.42
N TYR A 526 -4.55 -13.05 -51.42
CA TYR A 526 -4.20 -12.31 -52.65
C TYR A 526 -2.86 -12.74 -53.28
N ILE A 527 -1.97 -13.36 -52.49
CA ILE A 527 -0.64 -13.80 -52.93
C ILE A 527 -0.49 -15.30 -52.67
N PRO A 528 -0.61 -16.15 -53.73
CA PRO A 528 -0.50 -17.60 -53.59
C PRO A 528 0.92 -18.10 -53.24
N ASP A 529 1.95 -17.32 -53.59
CA ASP A 529 3.34 -17.68 -53.30
C ASP A 529 3.66 -17.41 -51.82
N LYS A 530 3.87 -18.47 -51.02
CA LYS A 530 4.18 -18.41 -49.61
C LYS A 530 5.42 -17.56 -49.27
N ARG A 531 6.46 -17.58 -50.11
CA ARG A 531 7.68 -16.80 -49.89
C ARG A 531 7.44 -15.29 -50.07
N ALA A 532 6.72 -14.92 -51.13
CA ALA A 532 6.33 -13.54 -51.37
C ALA A 532 5.37 -13.02 -50.33
N ALA A 533 4.40 -13.84 -49.90
CA ALA A 533 3.46 -13.51 -48.82
C ALA A 533 4.17 -13.24 -47.49
N THR A 534 5.12 -14.11 -47.07
CA THR A 534 5.89 -13.92 -45.85
C THR A 534 6.77 -12.68 -45.90
N LYS A 535 7.39 -12.41 -47.04
CA LYS A 535 8.24 -11.22 -47.20
C LYS A 535 7.42 -9.94 -47.14
N LEU A 536 6.25 -9.89 -47.79
CA LEU A 536 5.34 -8.75 -47.71
C LEU A 536 4.80 -8.55 -46.31
N GLN A 537 4.48 -9.62 -45.58
CA GLN A 537 4.06 -9.54 -44.20
C GLN A 537 5.15 -8.92 -43.32
N GLN A 538 6.42 -9.34 -43.48
CA GLN A 538 7.55 -8.78 -42.73
C GLN A 538 7.80 -7.31 -43.09
N GLU A 539 7.69 -6.94 -44.38
CA GLU A 539 7.82 -5.54 -44.82
C GLU A 539 6.71 -4.66 -44.24
N ILE A 540 5.45 -5.12 -44.27
CA ILE A 540 4.32 -4.38 -43.63
C ILE A 540 4.52 -4.25 -42.13
N GLN A 541 4.93 -5.33 -41.47
CA GLN A 541 5.20 -5.31 -40.03
C GLN A 541 6.35 -4.34 -39.68
N SER A 542 7.42 -4.34 -40.51
CA SER A 542 8.53 -3.42 -40.36
C SER A 542 8.12 -1.96 -40.57
N LEU A 543 7.26 -1.70 -41.54
CA LEU A 543 6.75 -0.37 -41.86
C LEU A 543 5.83 0.14 -40.76
N ILE A 544 4.95 -0.70 -40.23
CA ILE A 544 4.11 -0.39 -39.07
C ILE A 544 4.99 -0.09 -37.83
N ASN A 545 6.03 -0.88 -37.60
CA ASN A 545 6.95 -0.65 -36.50
C ASN A 545 7.75 0.66 -36.67
N GLN A 546 8.18 0.99 -37.91
CA GLN A 546 8.87 2.25 -38.19
C GLN A 546 7.96 3.47 -38.03
N GLU A 547 6.76 3.44 -38.56
CA GLU A 547 5.86 4.59 -38.56
C GLU A 547 5.15 4.79 -37.20
N LEU A 548 4.85 3.71 -36.46
CA LEU A 548 4.13 3.80 -35.20
C LEU A 548 5.04 3.87 -33.95
N LEU A 549 6.29 3.36 -34.03
CA LEU A 549 7.08 3.14 -32.79
C LEU A 549 8.39 3.92 -32.71
N ILE A 550 8.98 4.44 -33.77
CA ILE A 550 10.38 4.88 -33.71
C ILE A 550 10.59 6.37 -33.97
N GLN A 551 9.96 7.00 -34.94
CA GLN A 551 10.31 8.38 -35.30
C GLN A 551 9.64 9.43 -34.39
N SER A 552 8.41 9.22 -33.95
CA SER A 552 7.69 10.24 -33.17
C SER A 552 7.95 10.20 -31.67
N PHE A 553 8.39 9.07 -31.12
CA PHE A 553 8.58 8.93 -29.67
C PHE A 553 9.92 9.51 -29.19
N PHE A 554 10.95 9.50 -30.05
CA PHE A 554 12.27 10.04 -29.72
C PHE A 554 12.51 11.49 -30.17
N GLU A 555 11.69 12.04 -31.06
CA GLU A 555 11.78 13.45 -31.47
C GLU A 555 11.13 14.43 -30.48
N GLU A 556 10.23 13.95 -29.60
CA GLU A 556 9.60 14.75 -28.53
C GLU A 556 10.21 14.50 -27.12
N LEU A 557 11.24 13.68 -27.00
CA LEU A 557 11.99 13.44 -25.76
C LEU A 557 13.25 14.30 -25.71
#